data_e35e6dadd2c67a5bb255fb19469fda9a
#
_entry.id   e35e6dadd2c67a5bb255fb19469fda9a
#
_cell.length_a   1.000
_cell.length_b   1.000
_cell.length_c   1.000
_cell.angle_alpha   90.00
_cell.angle_beta   90.00
_cell.angle_gamma   90.00
#
_symmetry.space_group_name_H-M   'P 1'
#
loop_
_entity.id
_entity.type
_entity.pdbx_description
1 polymer ?
#
loop_
_entity_poly.entity_id
_entity_poly.type
_entity_poly.pdbx_seq_one_letter_code
_entity_poly.pdbx_strand_id
1 'polypeptide(L)'
;MRLFGKTTQLNLLFSRLWHRIDQRRRAQFAGLLALMVIASFAEVVSLGAVVPFLGVLTSPEKMLLHPALQPLTLMLDIEQPNQLLLPLTIAFAGAALLNGAMRLLLLWATTRLSVLIGADLSIDIYRRTLYQPYAIHISRNSSEIINTIATKTGVTIHVLLMILNMLSSVVILIAILLALLAVDTRVALVAMVGLGCIYAGVIRITRRSLLENSEQVARQTSLVIKSLQEGLGGIRDVLLDSSQVVYCEIYRQSDTRARAAQGDSGFLAGAPRFAVEALALLFIAGLAYFIAREPDGIVRAIPVLGALALGAQRMLPIMQQAFACWASIKSNQASLGDALDLLEQPLPDWAGSPLPTPIPFVREIHVERLSFRYGEEAPMVLDEVDFVIPHGARIGFIGPSGSGKSTLLDIIMGLLSPSSGQLKIDGQSVREENRRAWQAHLAHVPQSVFLADASFEENIAFGVPRNKIDHERVRKVARQAQIANTIEALPEQYQTMTGERGVRLSGGQRQRIGIARALYKKADVIIFDEATSALDNETELALMQAIETLGADLTILIIAHRTNTLRSCDHIFELRGGRVAWSGSYQELVER
;
A
#
# COMPACT_ATOMS: atom_id res chain seq x y z
N MET A 1 22.69 -24.78 -11.74
CA MET A 1 22.88 -23.34 -11.90
C MET A 1 21.64 -22.47 -11.52
N ARG A 2 20.46 -23.04 -11.16
CA ARG A 2 19.23 -22.30 -10.73
C ARG A 2 19.13 -22.00 -9.22
N LEU A 3 20.08 -22.41 -8.39
CA LEU A 3 20.03 -22.28 -6.94
C LEU A 3 20.55 -20.92 -6.42
N PHE A 4 21.40 -20.23 -7.17
CA PHE A 4 21.95 -18.92 -6.80
C PHE A 4 21.02 -17.73 -7.18
N GLY A 5 20.10 -17.90 -8.14
CA GLY A 5 19.24 -16.82 -8.63
C GLY A 5 18.15 -16.31 -7.66
N LYS A 6 17.71 -17.15 -6.70
CA LYS A 6 16.59 -16.81 -5.80
C LYS A 6 17.01 -16.11 -4.49
N THR A 7 18.27 -16.20 -4.09
CA THR A 7 18.83 -15.36 -3.00
C THR A 7 19.04 -13.92 -3.46
N THR A 8 19.33 -13.73 -4.73
CA THR A 8 19.49 -12.44 -5.39
C THR A 8 18.18 -11.63 -5.34
N GLN A 9 17.01 -12.27 -5.43
CA GLN A 9 15.72 -11.59 -5.39
C GLN A 9 15.40 -10.94 -4.03
N LEU A 10 15.67 -11.61 -2.90
CA LEU A 10 15.37 -11.04 -1.59
C LEU A 10 16.29 -9.85 -1.27
N ASN A 11 17.58 -10.00 -1.57
CA ASN A 11 18.56 -8.92 -1.41
C ASN A 11 18.20 -7.72 -2.29
N LEU A 12 17.69 -7.97 -3.50
CA LEU A 12 17.19 -6.92 -4.39
C LEU A 12 15.99 -6.19 -3.77
N LEU A 13 15.02 -6.92 -3.22
CA LEU A 13 13.85 -6.32 -2.55
C LEU A 13 14.26 -5.47 -1.34
N PHE A 14 15.22 -5.93 -0.54
CA PHE A 14 15.74 -5.15 0.57
C PHE A 14 16.49 -3.90 0.12
N SER A 15 17.29 -3.99 -0.94
CA SER A 15 17.94 -2.82 -1.53
C SER A 15 16.91 -1.81 -2.06
N ARG A 16 15.88 -2.28 -2.79
CA ARG A 16 14.76 -1.45 -3.27
C ARG A 16 14.05 -0.75 -2.10
N LEU A 17 13.70 -1.51 -1.04
CA LEU A 17 13.07 -0.95 0.16
C LEU A 17 13.96 0.10 0.84
N TRP A 18 15.26 -0.19 1.01
CA TRP A 18 16.20 0.72 1.66
C TRP A 18 16.33 2.06 0.93
N HIS A 19 16.33 2.03 -0.42
CA HIS A 19 16.41 3.26 -1.21
C HIS A 19 15.15 4.15 -1.08
N ARG A 20 14.01 3.56 -0.71
CA ARG A 20 12.74 4.29 -0.51
C ARG A 20 12.55 4.85 0.91
N ILE A 21 13.40 4.45 1.83
CA ILE A 21 13.38 4.97 3.22
C ILE A 21 14.07 6.34 3.25
N ASP A 22 13.38 7.33 3.81
CA ASP A 22 13.87 8.71 3.95
C ASP A 22 15.13 8.79 4.85
N GLN A 23 16.01 9.78 4.61
CA GLN A 23 17.25 9.97 5.37
C GLN A 23 17.01 10.08 6.88
N ARG A 24 15.96 10.77 7.29
CA ARG A 24 15.57 10.87 8.71
C ARG A 24 15.29 9.49 9.32
N ARG A 25 14.58 8.62 8.60
CA ARG A 25 14.29 7.26 9.06
C ARG A 25 15.53 6.37 9.06
N ARG A 26 16.44 6.55 8.11
CA ARG A 26 17.75 5.86 8.12
C ARG A 26 18.59 6.24 9.34
N ALA A 27 18.59 7.51 9.75
CA ALA A 27 19.25 7.94 10.98
C ALA A 27 18.62 7.31 12.24
N GLN A 28 17.27 7.23 12.30
CA GLN A 28 16.58 6.52 13.38
C GLN A 28 16.88 5.02 13.38
N PHE A 29 17.04 4.40 12.22
CA PHE A 29 17.47 3.01 12.09
C PHE A 29 18.89 2.80 12.64
N ALA A 30 19.83 3.70 12.36
CA ALA A 30 21.18 3.65 12.93
C ALA A 30 21.16 3.78 14.47
N GLY A 31 20.32 4.67 15.03
CA GLY A 31 20.09 4.76 16.47
C GLY A 31 19.50 3.47 17.08
N LEU A 32 18.59 2.82 16.36
CA LEU A 32 18.04 1.53 16.76
C LEU A 32 19.10 0.41 16.75
N LEU A 33 20.01 0.39 15.78
CA LEU A 33 21.14 -0.54 15.77
C LEU A 33 22.06 -0.35 16.99
N ALA A 34 22.37 0.89 17.35
CA ALA A 34 23.13 1.17 18.56
C ALA A 34 22.38 0.67 19.82
N LEU A 35 21.07 0.88 19.90
CA LEU A 35 20.25 0.36 20.99
C LEU A 35 20.25 -1.17 21.04
N MET A 36 20.21 -1.86 19.88
CA MET A 36 20.32 -3.33 19.81
C MET A 36 21.65 -3.83 20.39
N VAL A 37 22.75 -3.15 20.07
CA VAL A 37 24.07 -3.49 20.62
C VAL A 37 24.08 -3.27 22.14
N ILE A 38 23.58 -2.16 22.64
CA ILE A 38 23.51 -1.88 24.09
C ILE A 38 22.62 -2.92 24.80
N ALA A 39 21.46 -3.25 24.21
CA ALA A 39 20.57 -4.29 24.76
C ALA A 39 21.24 -5.68 24.78
N SER A 40 22.05 -6.01 23.77
CA SER A 40 22.81 -7.27 23.77
C SER A 40 23.87 -7.33 24.87
N PHE A 41 24.50 -6.21 25.19
CA PHE A 41 25.40 -6.11 26.35
C PHE A 41 24.65 -6.31 27.68
N ALA A 42 23.49 -5.69 27.86
CA ALA A 42 22.66 -5.88 29.04
C ALA A 42 22.24 -7.36 29.22
N GLU A 43 21.95 -8.06 28.12
CA GLU A 43 21.68 -9.50 28.12
C GLU A 43 22.88 -10.32 28.60
N VAL A 44 24.08 -10.05 28.08
CA VAL A 44 25.32 -10.73 28.47
C VAL A 44 25.65 -10.47 29.93
N VAL A 45 25.50 -9.24 30.42
CA VAL A 45 25.72 -8.88 31.83
C VAL A 45 24.73 -9.61 32.74
N SER A 46 23.44 -9.65 32.36
CA SER A 46 22.41 -10.39 33.12
C SER A 46 22.71 -11.87 33.20
N LEU A 47 23.21 -12.47 32.10
CA LEU A 47 23.67 -13.87 32.07
C LEU A 47 24.90 -14.10 32.95
N GLY A 48 25.89 -13.22 32.82
CA GLY A 48 27.12 -13.29 33.60
C GLY A 48 26.90 -13.16 35.11
N ALA A 49 25.88 -12.38 35.52
CA ALA A 49 25.54 -12.21 36.94
C ALA A 49 24.91 -13.45 37.59
N VAL A 50 24.37 -14.39 36.82
CA VAL A 50 23.81 -15.64 37.32
C VAL A 50 24.88 -16.53 37.97
N VAL A 51 26.07 -16.64 37.37
CA VAL A 51 27.14 -17.52 37.81
C VAL A 51 27.66 -17.17 39.20
N PRO A 52 28.09 -15.92 39.50
CA PRO A 52 28.52 -15.55 40.83
C PRO A 52 27.38 -15.60 41.86
N PHE A 53 26.13 -15.27 41.48
CA PHE A 53 24.98 -15.38 42.37
C PHE A 53 24.73 -16.83 42.80
N LEU A 54 24.69 -17.79 41.88
CA LEU A 54 24.55 -19.22 42.20
C LEU A 54 25.78 -19.75 42.93
N GLY A 55 26.98 -19.27 42.61
CA GLY A 55 28.23 -19.65 43.25
C GLY A 55 28.25 -19.29 44.72
N VAL A 56 27.73 -18.13 45.13
CA VAL A 56 27.62 -17.74 46.54
C VAL A 56 26.58 -18.56 47.29
N LEU A 57 25.49 -18.95 46.64
CA LEU A 57 24.47 -19.82 47.24
C LEU A 57 25.00 -21.25 47.53
N THR A 58 25.90 -21.76 46.66
CA THR A 58 26.39 -23.14 46.74
C THR A 58 27.73 -23.28 47.48
N SER A 59 28.63 -22.30 47.35
CA SER A 59 29.98 -22.36 47.88
C SER A 59 30.51 -20.94 48.18
N PRO A 60 29.96 -20.25 49.22
CA PRO A 60 30.32 -18.85 49.50
C PRO A 60 31.80 -18.62 49.80
N GLU A 61 32.47 -19.58 50.42
CA GLU A 61 33.92 -19.51 50.75
C GLU A 61 34.80 -19.44 49.48
N LYS A 62 34.46 -20.23 48.45
CA LYS A 62 35.21 -20.24 47.19
C LYS A 62 34.98 -18.94 46.40
N MET A 63 33.77 -18.37 46.50
CA MET A 63 33.45 -17.13 45.83
C MET A 63 34.12 -15.89 46.44
N LEU A 64 34.36 -15.87 47.76
CA LEU A 64 35.10 -14.80 48.43
C LEU A 64 36.54 -14.66 47.88
N LEU A 65 37.17 -15.79 47.52
CA LEU A 65 38.53 -15.86 46.98
C LEU A 65 38.59 -15.68 45.44
N HIS A 66 37.43 -15.54 44.77
CA HIS A 66 37.40 -15.49 43.33
C HIS A 66 37.94 -14.13 42.81
N PRO A 67 38.94 -14.11 41.89
CA PRO A 67 39.59 -12.87 41.42
C PRO A 67 38.62 -11.83 40.90
N ALA A 68 37.54 -12.24 40.24
CA ALA A 68 36.56 -11.32 39.67
C ALA A 68 35.69 -10.61 40.70
N LEU A 69 35.60 -11.13 41.95
CA LEU A 69 34.82 -10.54 43.03
C LEU A 69 35.67 -9.75 44.03
N GLN A 70 37.02 -9.83 43.92
CA GLN A 70 37.94 -9.09 44.78
C GLN A 70 37.71 -7.57 44.77
N PRO A 71 37.46 -6.90 43.63
CA PRO A 71 37.17 -5.47 43.65
C PRO A 71 35.90 -5.13 44.43
N LEU A 72 34.89 -5.99 44.37
CA LEU A 72 33.63 -5.82 45.09
C LEU A 72 33.78 -6.07 46.58
N THR A 73 34.53 -7.12 46.98
CA THR A 73 34.81 -7.43 48.38
C THR A 73 35.61 -6.35 49.06
N LEU A 74 36.60 -5.78 48.37
CA LEU A 74 37.40 -4.67 48.89
C LEU A 74 36.59 -3.36 48.96
N MET A 75 35.73 -3.10 48.01
CA MET A 75 34.89 -1.88 47.98
C MET A 75 33.81 -1.88 49.09
N LEU A 76 33.31 -3.03 49.46
CA LEU A 76 32.22 -3.19 50.42
C LEU A 76 32.69 -3.70 51.81
N ASP A 77 34.00 -3.85 52.02
CA ASP A 77 34.67 -4.29 53.26
C ASP A 77 34.08 -5.63 53.77
N ILE A 78 33.95 -6.62 52.86
CA ILE A 78 33.35 -7.91 53.11
C ILE A 78 34.40 -8.88 53.61
N GLU A 79 34.32 -9.24 54.91
CA GLU A 79 35.22 -10.20 55.55
C GLU A 79 34.62 -11.59 55.66
N GLN A 80 33.30 -11.71 55.73
CA GLN A 80 32.61 -13.01 55.92
C GLN A 80 31.90 -13.48 54.64
N PRO A 81 31.99 -14.77 54.29
CA PRO A 81 31.36 -15.30 53.07
C PRO A 81 29.85 -15.03 52.96
N ASN A 82 29.12 -15.04 54.09
CA ASN A 82 27.67 -14.79 54.10
C ASN A 82 27.30 -13.32 53.79
N GLN A 83 28.20 -12.37 53.96
CA GLN A 83 27.98 -10.94 53.65
C GLN A 83 27.94 -10.69 52.15
N LEU A 84 28.52 -11.59 51.31
CA LEU A 84 28.44 -11.53 49.86
C LEU A 84 27.03 -11.77 49.26
N LEU A 85 26.17 -12.46 50.00
CA LEU A 85 24.86 -12.88 49.49
C LEU A 85 23.97 -11.69 49.12
N LEU A 86 23.86 -10.69 50.02
CA LEU A 86 22.97 -9.55 49.80
C LEU A 86 23.46 -8.65 48.62
N PRO A 87 24.75 -8.22 48.54
CA PRO A 87 25.23 -7.43 47.42
C PRO A 87 25.09 -8.13 46.07
N LEU A 88 25.37 -9.43 45.96
CA LEU A 88 25.23 -10.18 44.72
C LEU A 88 23.77 -10.42 44.35
N THR A 89 22.87 -10.59 45.33
CA THR A 89 21.44 -10.65 45.07
C THR A 89 20.94 -9.32 44.47
N ILE A 90 21.33 -8.19 45.07
CA ILE A 90 20.95 -6.86 44.57
C ILE A 90 21.54 -6.61 43.19
N ALA A 91 22.82 -6.96 42.97
CA ALA A 91 23.46 -6.83 41.66
C ALA A 91 22.75 -7.68 40.57
N PHE A 92 22.41 -8.94 40.89
CA PHE A 92 21.68 -9.82 39.98
C PHE A 92 20.26 -9.29 39.70
N ALA A 93 19.52 -8.87 40.72
CA ALA A 93 18.19 -8.30 40.57
C ALA A 93 18.24 -7.01 39.71
N GLY A 94 19.21 -6.13 39.97
CA GLY A 94 19.45 -4.92 39.21
C GLY A 94 19.77 -5.20 37.74
N ALA A 95 20.65 -6.17 37.47
CA ALA A 95 20.99 -6.58 36.11
C ALA A 95 19.78 -7.18 35.37
N ALA A 96 18.97 -7.99 36.06
CA ALA A 96 17.74 -8.56 35.49
C ALA A 96 16.70 -7.48 35.16
N LEU A 97 16.48 -6.52 36.06
CA LEU A 97 15.58 -5.38 35.84
C LEU A 97 16.06 -4.48 34.68
N LEU A 98 17.35 -4.17 34.65
CA LEU A 98 17.96 -3.39 33.57
C LEU A 98 17.77 -4.09 32.22
N ASN A 99 18.06 -5.39 32.14
CA ASN A 99 17.85 -6.18 30.94
C ASN A 99 16.37 -6.17 30.50
N GLY A 100 15.44 -6.36 31.45
CA GLY A 100 13.99 -6.27 31.19
C GLY A 100 13.58 -4.91 30.60
N ALA A 101 14.05 -3.83 31.21
CA ALA A 101 13.81 -2.46 30.75
C ALA A 101 14.38 -2.21 29.33
N MET A 102 15.62 -2.69 29.09
CA MET A 102 16.24 -2.57 27.77
C MET A 102 15.50 -3.34 26.69
N ARG A 103 15.01 -4.55 26.98
CA ARG A 103 14.17 -5.34 26.06
C ARG A 103 12.83 -4.65 25.75
N LEU A 104 12.18 -4.06 26.75
CA LEU A 104 10.95 -3.28 26.57
C LEU A 104 11.19 -2.04 25.71
N LEU A 105 12.27 -1.31 25.98
CA LEU A 105 12.65 -0.14 25.20
C LEU A 105 12.95 -0.53 23.73
N LEU A 106 13.68 -1.61 23.52
CA LEU A 106 13.99 -2.13 22.20
C LEU A 106 12.72 -2.53 21.44
N LEU A 107 11.81 -3.27 22.09
CA LEU A 107 10.51 -3.65 21.52
C LEU A 107 9.70 -2.41 21.11
N TRP A 108 9.60 -1.42 22.00
CA TRP A 108 8.91 -0.17 21.72
C TRP A 108 9.53 0.56 20.53
N ALA A 109 10.86 0.74 20.53
CA ALA A 109 11.57 1.47 19.48
C ALA A 109 11.45 0.77 18.12
N THR A 110 11.59 -0.57 18.08
CA THR A 110 11.47 -1.40 16.88
C THR A 110 10.06 -1.30 16.29
N THR A 111 9.04 -1.48 17.14
CA THR A 111 7.64 -1.40 16.70
C THR A 111 7.30 0.02 16.22
N ARG A 112 7.71 1.05 16.98
CA ARG A 112 7.45 2.44 16.63
C ARG A 112 8.09 2.83 15.30
N LEU A 113 9.34 2.45 15.08
CA LEU A 113 10.05 2.75 13.83
C LEU A 113 9.41 2.04 12.64
N SER A 114 9.03 0.77 12.78
CA SER A 114 8.37 0.01 11.70
C SER A 114 7.06 0.64 11.27
N VAL A 115 6.22 1.07 12.24
CA VAL A 115 4.94 1.71 11.95
C VAL A 115 5.14 3.07 11.28
N LEU A 116 6.12 3.86 11.73
CA LEU A 116 6.40 5.18 11.15
C LEU A 116 6.89 5.08 9.71
N ILE A 117 7.84 4.16 9.43
CA ILE A 117 8.31 3.91 8.05
C ILE A 117 7.14 3.40 7.21
N GLY A 118 6.33 2.49 7.75
CA GLY A 118 5.18 1.95 7.05
C GLY A 118 4.13 2.99 6.69
N ALA A 119 3.85 3.94 7.57
CA ALA A 119 2.95 5.06 7.29
C ALA A 119 3.48 5.95 6.17
N ASP A 120 4.79 6.27 6.21
CA ASP A 120 5.44 7.08 5.16
C ASP A 120 5.34 6.35 3.79
N LEU A 121 5.62 5.04 3.74
CA LEU A 121 5.51 4.22 2.52
C LEU A 121 4.06 4.11 2.02
N SER A 122 3.09 3.94 2.93
CA SER A 122 1.67 3.86 2.57
C SER A 122 1.18 5.14 1.88
N ILE A 123 1.52 6.29 2.45
CA ILE A 123 1.19 7.59 1.87
C ILE A 123 1.87 7.77 0.51
N ASP A 124 3.14 7.37 0.37
CA ASP A 124 3.88 7.49 -0.90
C ASP A 124 3.30 6.56 -1.98
N ILE A 125 2.89 5.33 -1.66
CA ILE A 125 2.18 4.43 -2.59
C ILE A 125 0.89 5.08 -3.10
N TYR A 126 0.04 5.56 -2.18
CA TYR A 126 -1.23 6.19 -2.54
C TYR A 126 -1.01 7.43 -3.41
N ARG A 127 -0.07 8.29 -3.00
CA ARG A 127 0.31 9.48 -3.75
C ARG A 127 0.76 9.11 -5.17
N ARG A 128 1.71 8.19 -5.33
CA ARG A 128 2.21 7.75 -6.64
C ARG A 128 1.12 7.16 -7.50
N THR A 129 0.22 6.39 -6.90
CA THR A 129 -0.93 5.82 -7.62
C THR A 129 -1.84 6.92 -8.17
N LEU A 130 -2.20 7.94 -7.38
CA LEU A 130 -3.08 9.02 -7.82
C LEU A 130 -2.47 9.90 -8.93
N TYR A 131 -1.14 10.00 -8.97
CA TYR A 131 -0.44 10.82 -9.97
C TYR A 131 -0.09 10.07 -11.26
N GLN A 132 -0.51 8.80 -11.41
CA GLN A 132 -0.31 8.07 -12.66
C GLN A 132 -1.19 8.63 -13.78
N PRO A 133 -0.74 8.56 -15.05
CA PRO A 133 -1.56 8.88 -16.21
C PRO A 133 -2.87 8.08 -16.25
N TYR A 134 -3.92 8.68 -16.77
CA TYR A 134 -5.25 8.04 -16.88
C TYR A 134 -5.21 6.71 -17.65
N ALA A 135 -4.38 6.61 -18.69
CA ALA A 135 -4.17 5.37 -19.45
C ALA A 135 -3.75 4.18 -18.56
N ILE A 136 -2.96 4.42 -17.50
CA ILE A 136 -2.56 3.38 -16.54
C ILE A 136 -3.75 2.98 -15.66
N HIS A 137 -4.59 3.95 -15.25
CA HIS A 137 -5.77 3.66 -14.42
C HIS A 137 -6.80 2.80 -15.15
N ILE A 138 -7.05 3.04 -16.45
CA ILE A 138 -8.00 2.25 -17.23
C ILE A 138 -7.45 0.87 -17.63
N SER A 139 -6.13 0.70 -17.70
CA SER A 139 -5.50 -0.59 -18.03
C SER A 139 -5.38 -1.54 -16.83
N ARG A 140 -5.51 -1.05 -15.60
CA ARG A 140 -5.35 -1.82 -14.37
C ARG A 140 -6.68 -2.14 -13.69
N ASN A 141 -6.73 -3.29 -13.04
CA ASN A 141 -7.88 -3.64 -12.21
C ASN A 141 -7.84 -2.84 -10.89
N SER A 142 -8.90 -2.09 -10.61
CA SER A 142 -9.03 -1.32 -9.36
C SER A 142 -8.96 -2.17 -8.11
N SER A 143 -9.44 -3.42 -8.16
CA SER A 143 -9.36 -4.39 -7.06
C SER A 143 -7.92 -4.68 -6.65
N GLU A 144 -7.02 -4.80 -7.63
CA GLU A 144 -5.60 -5.07 -7.38
C GLU A 144 -4.91 -3.88 -6.73
N ILE A 145 -5.21 -2.67 -7.21
CA ILE A 145 -4.67 -1.43 -6.64
C ILE A 145 -5.15 -1.26 -5.19
N ILE A 146 -6.45 -1.40 -4.95
CA ILE A 146 -7.05 -1.29 -3.60
C ILE A 146 -6.45 -2.34 -2.66
N ASN A 147 -6.34 -3.60 -3.10
CA ASN A 147 -5.71 -4.66 -2.31
C ASN A 147 -4.25 -4.31 -1.96
N THR A 148 -3.49 -3.81 -2.93
CA THR A 148 -2.08 -3.49 -2.69
C THR A 148 -1.95 -2.34 -1.70
N ILE A 149 -2.75 -1.28 -1.82
CA ILE A 149 -2.71 -0.15 -0.90
C ILE A 149 -3.22 -0.54 0.50
N ALA A 150 -4.37 -1.20 0.60
CA ALA A 150 -5.00 -1.48 1.87
C ALA A 150 -4.39 -2.68 2.62
N THR A 151 -4.00 -3.74 1.91
CA THR A 151 -3.57 -5.01 2.52
C THR A 151 -2.06 -5.20 2.43
N LYS A 152 -1.48 -5.12 1.21
CA LYS A 152 -0.05 -5.45 1.01
C LYS A 152 0.89 -4.42 1.64
N THR A 153 0.44 -3.16 1.82
CA THR A 153 1.19 -2.17 2.60
C THR A 153 1.31 -2.60 4.07
N GLY A 154 0.23 -3.11 4.67
CA GLY A 154 0.28 -3.68 6.01
C GLY A 154 1.26 -4.86 6.12
N VAL A 155 1.29 -5.73 5.10
CA VAL A 155 2.28 -6.80 5.00
C VAL A 155 3.71 -6.26 4.92
N THR A 156 3.93 -5.15 4.19
CA THR A 156 5.25 -4.49 4.10
C THR A 156 5.72 -3.98 5.46
N ILE A 157 4.81 -3.37 6.26
CA ILE A 157 5.11 -2.96 7.63
C ILE A 157 5.49 -4.16 8.50
N HIS A 158 4.73 -5.26 8.39
CA HIS A 158 5.02 -6.49 9.11
C HIS A 158 6.38 -7.09 8.71
N VAL A 159 6.70 -7.13 7.42
CA VAL A 159 8.03 -7.59 6.92
C VAL A 159 9.15 -6.72 7.47
N LEU A 160 8.98 -5.39 7.50
CA LEU A 160 9.96 -4.49 8.09
C LEU A 160 10.18 -4.77 9.58
N LEU A 161 9.10 -5.00 10.34
CA LEU A 161 9.18 -5.40 11.75
C LEU A 161 9.94 -6.73 11.91
N MET A 162 9.67 -7.72 11.03
CA MET A 162 10.38 -9.01 11.07
C MET A 162 11.87 -8.86 10.71
N ILE A 163 12.22 -7.98 9.79
CA ILE A 163 13.63 -7.66 9.47
C ILE A 163 14.35 -7.09 10.70
N LEU A 164 13.73 -6.12 11.38
CA LEU A 164 14.31 -5.51 12.57
C LEU A 164 14.45 -6.50 13.74
N ASN A 165 13.44 -7.35 13.95
CA ASN A 165 13.48 -8.41 14.97
C ASN A 165 14.52 -9.48 14.62
N MET A 166 14.65 -9.86 13.36
CA MET A 166 15.69 -10.79 12.91
C MET A 166 17.09 -10.21 13.15
N LEU A 167 17.29 -8.93 12.83
CA LEU A 167 18.57 -8.25 13.06
C LEU A 167 18.89 -8.18 14.55
N SER A 168 17.92 -7.82 15.40
CA SER A 168 18.06 -7.85 16.87
C SER A 168 18.46 -9.24 17.36
N SER A 169 17.76 -10.29 16.88
CA SER A 169 18.08 -11.68 17.25
C SER A 169 19.49 -12.08 16.85
N VAL A 170 19.96 -11.67 15.67
CA VAL A 170 21.33 -11.93 15.21
C VAL A 170 22.36 -11.22 16.10
N VAL A 171 22.14 -9.95 16.44
CA VAL A 171 23.04 -9.17 17.33
C VAL A 171 23.13 -9.83 18.70
N ILE A 172 22.01 -10.22 19.31
CA ILE A 172 21.97 -10.88 20.61
C ILE A 172 22.62 -12.26 20.52
N LEU A 173 22.38 -13.04 19.45
CA LEU A 173 23.00 -14.34 19.24
C LEU A 173 24.53 -14.24 19.18
N ILE A 174 25.05 -13.28 18.43
CA ILE A 174 26.48 -13.01 18.34
C ILE A 174 27.05 -12.66 19.73
N ALA A 175 26.39 -11.79 20.50
CA ALA A 175 26.84 -11.39 21.82
C ALA A 175 26.89 -12.58 22.80
N ILE A 176 25.87 -13.43 22.81
CA ILE A 176 25.84 -14.64 23.64
C ILE A 176 26.92 -15.63 23.21
N LEU A 177 27.13 -15.79 21.87
CA LEU A 177 28.15 -16.66 21.36
C LEU A 177 29.56 -16.21 21.77
N LEU A 178 29.84 -14.91 21.69
CA LEU A 178 31.12 -14.34 22.16
C LEU A 178 31.31 -14.53 23.65
N ALA A 179 30.24 -14.37 24.45
CA ALA A 179 30.27 -14.64 25.89
C ALA A 179 30.56 -16.13 26.20
N LEU A 180 29.92 -17.05 25.48
CA LEU A 180 30.17 -18.49 25.63
C LEU A 180 31.59 -18.89 25.19
N LEU A 181 32.12 -18.31 24.11
CA LEU A 181 33.49 -18.52 23.67
C LEU A 181 34.53 -18.08 24.72
N ALA A 182 34.24 -17.02 25.49
CA ALA A 182 35.08 -16.56 26.58
C ALA A 182 35.05 -17.51 27.81
N VAL A 183 33.97 -18.28 28.00
CA VAL A 183 33.81 -19.23 29.11
C VAL A 183 34.43 -20.60 28.76
N ASP A 184 33.99 -21.20 27.62
CA ASP A 184 34.52 -22.46 27.13
C ASP A 184 34.41 -22.53 25.60
N THR A 185 35.58 -22.43 24.92
CA THR A 185 35.66 -22.42 23.46
C THR A 185 35.14 -23.70 22.81
N ARG A 186 35.37 -24.88 23.44
CA ARG A 186 34.96 -26.18 22.87
C ARG A 186 33.44 -26.34 22.91
N VAL A 187 32.84 -26.01 24.05
CA VAL A 187 31.39 -26.04 24.26
C VAL A 187 30.68 -25.07 23.31
N ALA A 188 31.20 -23.85 23.18
CA ALA A 188 30.63 -22.85 22.29
C ALA A 188 30.71 -23.28 20.81
N LEU A 189 31.82 -23.82 20.34
CA LEU A 189 31.98 -24.32 18.96
C LEU A 189 31.05 -25.49 18.65
N VAL A 190 30.92 -26.44 19.56
CA VAL A 190 30.02 -27.59 19.39
C VAL A 190 28.55 -27.16 19.33
N ALA A 191 28.15 -26.25 20.21
CA ALA A 191 26.80 -25.69 20.19
C ALA A 191 26.54 -24.91 18.89
N MET A 192 27.46 -24.06 18.46
CA MET A 192 27.35 -23.27 17.24
C MET A 192 27.22 -24.14 15.99
N VAL A 193 28.11 -25.11 15.82
CA VAL A 193 28.12 -25.99 14.64
C VAL A 193 26.88 -26.88 14.66
N GLY A 194 26.56 -27.51 15.78
CA GLY A 194 25.40 -28.40 15.91
C GLY A 194 24.07 -27.70 15.61
N LEU A 195 23.78 -26.62 16.31
CA LEU A 195 22.55 -25.84 16.10
C LEU A 195 22.53 -25.18 14.72
N GLY A 196 23.67 -24.66 14.25
CA GLY A 196 23.80 -24.05 12.93
C GLY A 196 23.48 -25.04 11.79
N CYS A 197 24.00 -26.27 11.86
CA CYS A 197 23.71 -27.33 10.88
C CYS A 197 22.21 -27.70 10.89
N ILE A 198 21.60 -27.84 12.07
CA ILE A 198 20.18 -28.16 12.19
C ILE A 198 19.32 -27.08 11.52
N TYR A 199 19.55 -25.80 11.85
CA TYR A 199 18.78 -24.69 11.27
C TYR A 199 19.06 -24.51 9.77
N ALA A 200 20.27 -24.71 9.31
CA ALA A 200 20.59 -24.68 7.88
C ALA A 200 19.82 -25.77 7.11
N GLY A 201 19.71 -26.97 7.68
CA GLY A 201 18.89 -28.06 7.14
C GLY A 201 17.40 -27.68 7.06
N VAL A 202 16.85 -27.15 8.14
CA VAL A 202 15.46 -26.69 8.20
C VAL A 202 15.18 -25.59 7.17
N ILE A 203 16.05 -24.59 7.07
CA ILE A 203 15.93 -23.50 6.10
C ILE A 203 15.93 -24.07 4.67
N ARG A 204 16.81 -25.04 4.37
CA ARG A 204 16.88 -25.66 3.05
C ARG A 204 15.61 -26.40 2.68
N ILE A 205 15.01 -27.11 3.63
CA ILE A 205 13.76 -27.89 3.42
C ILE A 205 12.56 -26.95 3.24
N THR A 206 12.42 -25.95 4.10
CA THR A 206 11.19 -25.13 4.16
C THR A 206 11.16 -23.98 3.14
N ARG A 207 12.34 -23.55 2.64
CA ARG A 207 12.47 -22.35 1.79
C ARG A 207 11.58 -22.36 0.54
N ARG A 208 11.47 -23.51 -0.14
CA ARG A 208 10.71 -23.63 -1.40
C ARG A 208 9.22 -23.51 -1.14
N SER A 209 8.70 -24.25 -0.17
CA SER A 209 7.28 -24.25 0.19
C SER A 209 6.84 -22.88 0.70
N LEU A 210 7.64 -22.19 1.51
CA LEU A 210 7.36 -20.83 1.95
C LEU A 210 7.22 -19.83 0.79
N LEU A 211 8.04 -19.98 -0.26
CA LEU A 211 7.96 -19.11 -1.42
C LEU A 211 6.73 -19.41 -2.28
N GLU A 212 6.44 -20.70 -2.54
CA GLU A 212 5.25 -21.13 -3.29
C GLU A 212 3.97 -20.67 -2.56
N ASN A 213 3.91 -20.81 -1.24
CA ASN A 213 2.81 -20.31 -0.42
C ASN A 213 2.69 -18.77 -0.50
N SER A 214 3.81 -18.05 -0.49
CA SER A 214 3.82 -16.58 -0.63
C SER A 214 3.16 -16.13 -1.94
N GLU A 215 3.54 -16.74 -3.07
CA GLU A 215 2.96 -16.45 -4.37
C GLU A 215 1.46 -16.82 -4.41
N GLN A 216 1.08 -17.94 -3.79
CA GLN A 216 -0.31 -18.37 -3.70
C GLN A 216 -1.15 -17.41 -2.85
N VAL A 217 -0.69 -17.02 -1.67
CA VAL A 217 -1.38 -16.06 -0.79
C VAL A 217 -1.58 -14.73 -1.52
N ALA A 218 -0.53 -14.16 -2.13
CA ALA A 218 -0.62 -12.89 -2.84
C ALA A 218 -1.67 -12.93 -3.96
N ARG A 219 -1.66 -14.00 -4.78
CA ARG A 219 -2.62 -14.16 -5.89
C ARG A 219 -4.05 -14.40 -5.41
N GLN A 220 -4.24 -15.32 -4.45
CA GLN A 220 -5.57 -15.66 -3.97
C GLN A 220 -6.23 -14.51 -3.19
N THR A 221 -5.47 -13.74 -2.41
CA THR A 221 -6.00 -12.55 -1.72
C THR A 221 -6.49 -11.50 -2.71
N SER A 222 -5.80 -11.30 -3.84
CA SER A 222 -6.29 -10.41 -4.90
C SER A 222 -7.61 -10.91 -5.51
N LEU A 223 -7.75 -12.21 -5.71
CA LEU A 223 -9.00 -12.81 -6.20
C LEU A 223 -10.14 -12.72 -5.17
N VAL A 224 -9.85 -12.85 -3.88
CA VAL A 224 -10.83 -12.62 -2.80
C VAL A 224 -11.38 -11.20 -2.86
N ILE A 225 -10.51 -10.18 -2.94
CA ILE A 225 -10.94 -8.77 -3.05
C ILE A 225 -11.77 -8.54 -4.33
N LYS A 226 -11.34 -9.12 -5.46
CA LYS A 226 -12.09 -9.05 -6.72
C LYS A 226 -13.48 -9.64 -6.56
N SER A 227 -13.62 -10.84 -6.00
CA SER A 227 -14.93 -11.48 -5.81
C SER A 227 -15.87 -10.69 -4.90
N LEU A 228 -15.32 -10.04 -3.86
CA LEU A 228 -16.08 -9.15 -2.99
C LEU A 228 -16.58 -7.91 -3.75
N GLN A 229 -15.74 -7.29 -4.57
CA GLN A 229 -16.13 -6.11 -5.35
C GLN A 229 -17.15 -6.46 -6.43
N GLU A 230 -17.02 -7.60 -7.08
CA GLU A 230 -17.98 -8.07 -8.10
C GLU A 230 -19.33 -8.44 -7.45
N GLY A 231 -19.32 -9.22 -6.37
CA GLY A 231 -20.54 -9.65 -5.70
C GLY A 231 -21.29 -8.50 -5.01
N LEU A 232 -20.59 -7.62 -4.29
CA LEU A 232 -21.19 -6.48 -3.61
C LEU A 232 -21.49 -5.31 -4.57
N GLY A 233 -20.65 -5.12 -5.59
CA GLY A 233 -20.86 -4.10 -6.61
C GLY A 233 -22.08 -4.39 -7.49
N GLY A 234 -22.30 -5.68 -7.82
CA GLY A 234 -23.48 -6.18 -8.56
C GLY A 234 -24.59 -6.71 -7.66
N ILE A 235 -24.69 -6.29 -6.39
CA ILE A 235 -25.58 -6.90 -5.38
C ILE A 235 -27.05 -6.96 -5.82
N ARG A 236 -27.50 -5.96 -6.57
CA ARG A 236 -28.88 -5.91 -7.08
C ARG A 236 -29.16 -7.09 -8.02
N ASP A 237 -28.24 -7.35 -8.96
CA ASP A 237 -28.37 -8.44 -9.93
C ASP A 237 -28.20 -9.80 -9.25
N VAL A 238 -27.23 -9.89 -8.31
CA VAL A 238 -27.02 -11.09 -7.48
C VAL A 238 -28.29 -11.48 -6.71
N LEU A 239 -29.00 -10.49 -6.15
CA LEU A 239 -30.25 -10.72 -5.43
C LEU A 239 -31.41 -11.07 -6.38
N LEU A 240 -31.49 -10.37 -7.51
CA LEU A 240 -32.57 -10.59 -8.49
C LEU A 240 -32.48 -11.98 -9.13
N ASP A 241 -31.27 -12.39 -9.51
CA ASP A 241 -31.01 -13.68 -10.16
C ASP A 241 -30.85 -14.83 -9.15
N SER A 242 -30.98 -14.56 -7.84
CA SER A 242 -30.74 -15.55 -6.77
C SER A 242 -29.41 -16.27 -6.91
N SER A 243 -28.38 -15.55 -7.38
CA SER A 243 -27.04 -16.09 -7.69
C SER A 243 -26.06 -16.04 -6.51
N GLN A 244 -26.53 -15.80 -5.27
CA GLN A 244 -25.70 -15.70 -4.05
C GLN A 244 -24.81 -16.93 -3.87
N VAL A 245 -25.34 -18.13 -4.16
CA VAL A 245 -24.59 -19.39 -4.02
C VAL A 245 -23.37 -19.41 -4.92
N VAL A 246 -23.46 -18.88 -6.14
CA VAL A 246 -22.35 -18.82 -7.10
C VAL A 246 -21.24 -17.89 -6.57
N TYR A 247 -21.60 -16.69 -6.13
CA TYR A 247 -20.63 -15.73 -5.60
C TYR A 247 -20.00 -16.18 -4.28
N CYS A 248 -20.79 -16.83 -3.40
CA CYS A 248 -20.25 -17.47 -2.19
C CYS A 248 -19.24 -18.58 -2.53
N GLU A 249 -19.49 -19.37 -3.58
CA GLU A 249 -18.58 -20.43 -4.01
C GLU A 249 -17.28 -19.87 -4.61
N ILE A 250 -17.35 -18.84 -5.46
CA ILE A 250 -16.18 -18.14 -6.03
C ILE A 250 -15.29 -17.58 -4.89
N TYR A 251 -15.93 -16.92 -3.92
CA TYR A 251 -15.25 -16.40 -2.73
C TYR A 251 -14.60 -17.54 -1.92
N ARG A 252 -15.37 -18.59 -1.60
CA ARG A 252 -14.93 -19.74 -0.81
C ARG A 252 -13.70 -20.40 -1.40
N GLN A 253 -13.67 -20.62 -2.71
CA GLN A 253 -12.55 -21.26 -3.39
C GLN A 253 -11.25 -20.46 -3.27
N SER A 254 -11.33 -19.15 -3.43
CA SER A 254 -10.16 -18.27 -3.32
C SER A 254 -9.72 -18.10 -1.86
N ASP A 255 -10.65 -17.86 -0.93
CA ASP A 255 -10.35 -17.67 0.49
C ASP A 255 -9.77 -18.93 1.13
N THR A 256 -10.36 -20.10 0.85
CA THR A 256 -9.85 -21.38 1.37
C THR A 256 -8.41 -21.64 0.93
N ARG A 257 -8.08 -21.38 -0.34
CA ARG A 257 -6.71 -21.54 -0.85
C ARG A 257 -5.73 -20.54 -0.23
N ALA A 258 -6.16 -19.29 -0.03
CA ALA A 258 -5.34 -18.28 0.63
C ALA A 258 -5.04 -18.68 2.08
N ARG A 259 -6.08 -19.10 2.83
CA ARG A 259 -5.94 -19.48 4.24
C ARG A 259 -5.17 -20.78 4.42
N ALA A 260 -5.34 -21.77 3.55
CA ALA A 260 -4.54 -22.98 3.58
C ALA A 260 -3.04 -22.64 3.41
N ALA A 261 -2.67 -21.84 2.42
CA ALA A 261 -1.29 -21.43 2.21
C ALA A 261 -0.73 -20.56 3.36
N GLN A 262 -1.58 -19.74 4.02
CA GLN A 262 -1.20 -19.02 5.24
C GLN A 262 -0.98 -19.98 6.42
N GLY A 263 -1.87 -20.95 6.59
CA GLY A 263 -1.76 -21.98 7.63
C GLY A 263 -0.49 -22.82 7.48
N ASP A 264 -0.21 -23.29 6.25
CA ASP A 264 1.01 -24.04 5.93
C ASP A 264 2.27 -23.21 6.20
N SER A 265 2.25 -21.92 5.86
CA SER A 265 3.37 -21.02 6.15
C SER A 265 3.57 -20.84 7.65
N GLY A 266 2.48 -20.70 8.42
CA GLY A 266 2.50 -20.63 9.88
C GLY A 266 3.04 -21.90 10.53
N PHE A 267 2.61 -23.06 10.05
CA PHE A 267 3.14 -24.35 10.47
C PHE A 267 4.64 -24.49 10.19
N LEU A 268 5.07 -24.19 8.96
CA LEU A 268 6.48 -24.23 8.58
C LEU A 268 7.36 -23.24 9.37
N ALA A 269 6.81 -22.11 9.82
CA ALA A 269 7.52 -21.17 10.67
C ALA A 269 7.64 -21.66 12.13
N GLY A 270 6.61 -22.36 12.66
CA GLY A 270 6.53 -22.79 14.04
C GLY A 270 7.06 -24.20 14.31
N ALA A 271 6.85 -25.15 13.39
CA ALA A 271 7.19 -26.56 13.57
C ALA A 271 8.68 -26.83 13.89
N PRO A 272 9.66 -26.10 13.30
CA PRO A 272 11.07 -26.37 13.59
C PRO A 272 11.46 -26.19 15.05
N ARG A 273 10.71 -25.37 15.80
CA ARG A 273 10.93 -25.20 17.25
C ARG A 273 10.94 -26.54 17.98
N PHE A 274 9.90 -27.33 17.79
CA PHE A 274 9.73 -28.61 18.49
C PHE A 274 10.76 -29.65 18.02
N ALA A 275 11.04 -29.70 16.72
CA ALA A 275 12.04 -30.63 16.17
C ALA A 275 13.46 -30.28 16.68
N VAL A 276 13.83 -29.00 16.68
CA VAL A 276 15.16 -28.57 17.14
C VAL A 276 15.33 -28.79 18.64
N GLU A 277 14.28 -28.52 19.44
CA GLU A 277 14.30 -28.77 20.90
C GLU A 277 14.53 -30.26 21.19
N ALA A 278 13.79 -31.16 20.52
CA ALA A 278 13.96 -32.60 20.69
C ALA A 278 15.37 -33.06 20.27
N LEU A 279 15.87 -32.58 19.12
CA LEU A 279 17.22 -32.90 18.63
C LEU A 279 18.32 -32.36 19.54
N ALA A 280 18.15 -31.15 20.11
CA ALA A 280 19.09 -30.59 21.07
C ALA A 280 19.16 -31.41 22.36
N LEU A 281 18.01 -31.87 22.89
CA LEU A 281 17.98 -32.75 24.06
C LEU A 281 18.65 -34.10 23.78
N LEU A 282 18.37 -34.71 22.61
CA LEU A 282 19.05 -35.96 22.19
C LEU A 282 20.55 -35.76 22.06
N PHE A 283 21.00 -34.65 21.52
CA PHE A 283 22.41 -34.31 21.39
C PHE A 283 23.10 -34.15 22.74
N ILE A 284 22.47 -33.44 23.69
CA ILE A 284 22.97 -33.27 25.06
C ILE A 284 23.03 -34.62 25.78
N ALA A 285 22.01 -35.47 25.65
CA ALA A 285 21.98 -36.78 26.24
C ALA A 285 23.07 -37.72 25.66
N GLY A 286 23.26 -37.66 24.33
CA GLY A 286 24.34 -38.40 23.65
C GLY A 286 25.73 -37.98 24.12
N LEU A 287 25.96 -36.65 24.21
CA LEU A 287 27.21 -36.10 24.68
C LEU A 287 27.47 -36.48 26.16
N ALA A 288 26.45 -36.41 27.00
CA ALA A 288 26.53 -36.87 28.40
C ALA A 288 26.96 -38.34 28.50
N TYR A 289 26.34 -39.19 27.68
CA TYR A 289 26.67 -40.60 27.65
C TYR A 289 28.13 -40.86 27.23
N PHE A 290 28.64 -40.17 26.21
CA PHE A 290 30.03 -40.31 25.76
C PHE A 290 31.02 -39.79 26.81
N ILE A 291 30.80 -38.64 27.44
CA ILE A 291 31.67 -38.08 28.48
C ILE A 291 31.69 -38.96 29.71
N ALA A 292 30.54 -39.53 30.12
CA ALA A 292 30.44 -40.42 31.30
C ALA A 292 31.24 -41.72 31.15
N ARG A 293 31.61 -42.12 29.94
CA ARG A 293 32.44 -43.31 29.71
C ARG A 293 33.94 -43.09 29.91
N GLU A 294 34.40 -41.84 29.98
CA GLU A 294 35.81 -41.56 30.25
C GLU A 294 36.15 -41.73 31.73
N PRO A 295 37.42 -42.07 32.09
CA PRO A 295 37.88 -42.08 33.49
C PRO A 295 37.65 -40.70 34.12
N ASP A 296 37.04 -40.63 35.28
CA ASP A 296 36.58 -39.42 35.96
C ASP A 296 35.51 -38.58 35.19
N GLY A 297 34.90 -39.19 34.17
CA GLY A 297 34.02 -38.53 33.23
C GLY A 297 32.80 -37.89 33.87
N ILE A 298 32.22 -38.49 34.93
CA ILE A 298 31.04 -37.95 35.61
C ILE A 298 31.33 -36.60 36.30
N VAL A 299 32.48 -36.47 36.96
CA VAL A 299 32.87 -35.21 37.64
C VAL A 299 33.13 -34.07 36.65
N ARG A 300 33.68 -34.39 35.48
CA ARG A 300 33.90 -33.46 34.39
C ARG A 300 32.64 -33.17 33.56
N ALA A 301 31.73 -34.14 33.44
CA ALA A 301 30.49 -34.00 32.69
C ALA A 301 29.52 -32.95 33.29
N ILE A 302 29.40 -32.88 34.59
CA ILE A 302 28.43 -31.99 35.26
C ILE A 302 28.63 -30.51 34.91
N PRO A 303 29.83 -29.91 35.01
CA PRO A 303 30.04 -28.52 34.62
C PRO A 303 29.83 -28.28 33.11
N VAL A 304 30.28 -29.20 32.26
CA VAL A 304 30.14 -29.08 30.78
C VAL A 304 28.67 -29.17 30.36
N LEU A 305 27.93 -30.14 30.93
CA LEU A 305 26.52 -30.31 30.63
C LEU A 305 25.69 -29.14 31.20
N GLY A 306 26.06 -28.62 32.37
CA GLY A 306 25.44 -27.42 32.94
C GLY A 306 25.63 -26.19 32.03
N ALA A 307 26.87 -25.98 31.54
CA ALA A 307 27.17 -24.88 30.62
C ALA A 307 26.43 -25.04 29.28
N LEU A 308 26.36 -26.27 28.72
CA LEU A 308 25.61 -26.59 27.52
C LEU A 308 24.10 -26.36 27.70
N ALA A 309 23.54 -26.83 28.80
CA ALA A 309 22.12 -26.64 29.10
C ALA A 309 21.73 -25.18 29.25
N LEU A 310 22.53 -24.40 29.98
CA LEU A 310 22.35 -22.95 30.10
C LEU A 310 22.52 -22.22 28.76
N GLY A 311 23.54 -22.58 27.99
CA GLY A 311 23.78 -22.04 26.66
C GLY A 311 22.62 -22.34 25.70
N ALA A 312 22.18 -23.61 25.66
CA ALA A 312 21.04 -24.04 24.84
C ALA A 312 19.74 -23.33 25.25
N GLN A 313 19.46 -23.24 26.54
CA GLN A 313 18.26 -22.57 27.08
C GLN A 313 18.18 -21.09 26.65
N ARG A 314 19.33 -20.44 26.44
CA ARG A 314 19.38 -19.02 26.04
C ARG A 314 19.44 -18.84 24.51
N MET A 315 20.22 -19.67 23.80
CA MET A 315 20.38 -19.55 22.35
C MET A 315 19.15 -20.04 21.59
N LEU A 316 18.50 -21.12 22.06
CA LEU A 316 17.40 -21.76 21.34
C LEU A 316 16.23 -20.80 21.05
N PRO A 317 15.70 -20.02 22.03
CA PRO A 317 14.61 -19.08 21.76
C PRO A 317 14.99 -17.98 20.76
N ILE A 318 16.23 -17.49 20.81
CA ILE A 318 16.72 -16.44 19.92
C ILE A 318 16.86 -16.95 18.49
N MET A 319 17.40 -18.16 18.33
CA MET A 319 17.49 -18.82 17.01
C MET A 319 16.12 -19.13 16.44
N GLN A 320 15.19 -19.58 17.28
CA GLN A 320 13.78 -19.80 16.90
C GLN A 320 13.12 -18.51 16.43
N GLN A 321 13.32 -17.40 17.15
CA GLN A 321 12.82 -16.09 16.77
C GLN A 321 13.43 -15.64 15.44
N ALA A 322 14.73 -15.75 15.26
CA ALA A 322 15.41 -15.42 14.01
C ALA A 322 14.86 -16.23 12.83
N PHE A 323 14.65 -17.55 13.02
CA PHE A 323 14.05 -18.42 12.01
C PHE A 323 12.61 -18.05 11.69
N ALA A 324 11.77 -17.80 12.71
CA ALA A 324 10.38 -17.38 12.53
C ALA A 324 10.29 -16.06 11.77
N CYS A 325 11.15 -15.09 12.08
CA CYS A 325 11.26 -13.83 11.33
C CYS A 325 11.65 -14.09 9.86
N TRP A 326 12.66 -14.91 9.63
CA TRP A 326 13.08 -15.28 8.28
C TRP A 326 11.97 -15.98 7.49
N ALA A 327 11.26 -16.95 8.11
CA ALA A 327 10.13 -17.65 7.50
C ALA A 327 8.99 -16.68 7.15
N SER A 328 8.66 -15.76 8.06
CA SER A 328 7.65 -14.72 7.84
C SER A 328 8.04 -13.78 6.69
N ILE A 329 9.30 -13.35 6.61
CA ILE A 329 9.80 -12.54 5.50
C ILE A 329 9.64 -13.30 4.17
N LYS A 330 9.97 -14.60 4.15
CA LYS A 330 9.87 -15.46 2.97
C LYS A 330 8.42 -15.67 2.54
N SER A 331 7.53 -15.93 3.48
CA SER A 331 6.10 -16.15 3.20
C SER A 331 5.35 -14.88 2.73
N ASN A 332 5.95 -13.70 2.92
CA ASN A 332 5.39 -12.42 2.49
C ASN A 332 6.17 -11.76 1.34
N GLN A 333 7.13 -12.47 0.75
CA GLN A 333 8.04 -11.92 -0.27
C GLN A 333 7.30 -11.40 -1.51
N ALA A 334 6.28 -12.11 -2.00
CA ALA A 334 5.50 -11.71 -3.16
C ALA A 334 4.72 -10.40 -2.90
N SER A 335 4.02 -10.32 -1.76
CA SER A 335 3.26 -9.12 -1.37
C SER A 335 4.17 -7.90 -1.19
N LEU A 336 5.39 -8.10 -0.65
CA LEU A 336 6.40 -7.03 -0.58
C LEU A 336 6.82 -6.56 -1.98
N GLY A 337 7.01 -7.50 -2.92
CA GLY A 337 7.34 -7.18 -4.31
C GLY A 337 6.28 -6.29 -4.95
N ASP A 338 5.02 -6.68 -4.87
CA ASP A 338 3.89 -5.92 -5.42
C ASP A 338 3.78 -4.50 -4.83
N ALA A 339 4.03 -4.34 -3.52
CA ALA A 339 4.02 -3.03 -2.87
C ALA A 339 5.19 -2.15 -3.35
N LEU A 340 6.39 -2.74 -3.52
CA LEU A 340 7.56 -2.03 -4.05
C LEU A 340 7.39 -1.62 -5.51
N ASP A 341 6.70 -2.42 -6.32
CA ASP A 341 6.39 -2.08 -7.71
C ASP A 341 5.51 -0.81 -7.79
N LEU A 342 4.55 -0.63 -6.85
CA LEU A 342 3.79 0.62 -6.77
C LEU A 342 4.64 1.80 -6.25
N LEU A 343 5.59 1.57 -5.34
CA LEU A 343 6.52 2.59 -4.85
C LEU A 343 7.52 3.05 -5.93
N GLU A 344 7.77 2.23 -6.94
CA GLU A 344 8.68 2.56 -8.05
C GLU A 344 8.00 3.28 -9.19
N GLN A 345 6.67 3.41 -9.15
CA GLN A 345 5.97 4.22 -10.14
C GLN A 345 6.53 5.64 -10.18
N PRO A 346 6.73 6.20 -11.38
CA PRO A 346 7.24 7.56 -11.52
C PRO A 346 6.29 8.54 -10.86
N LEU A 347 6.85 9.48 -10.13
CA LEU A 347 6.12 10.63 -9.61
C LEU A 347 6.49 11.82 -10.48
N PRO A 348 5.53 12.50 -11.12
CA PRO A 348 5.83 13.68 -11.92
C PRO A 348 6.48 14.77 -11.08
N ASP A 349 7.42 15.53 -11.66
CA ASP A 349 8.15 16.60 -10.95
C ASP A 349 7.22 17.68 -10.37
N TRP A 350 6.07 17.85 -11.00
CA TRP A 350 5.03 18.79 -10.54
C TRP A 350 4.16 18.26 -9.41
N ALA A 351 4.36 17.01 -8.94
CA ALA A 351 3.52 16.42 -7.90
C ALA A 351 3.59 17.22 -6.59
N GLY A 352 2.44 17.72 -6.14
CA GLY A 352 2.33 18.60 -4.97
C GLY A 352 2.57 20.08 -5.27
N SER A 353 2.92 20.44 -6.50
CA SER A 353 2.97 21.84 -6.92
C SER A 353 1.55 22.42 -7.10
N PRO A 354 1.33 23.71 -6.83
CA PRO A 354 0.07 24.38 -7.12
C PRO A 354 -0.32 24.22 -8.60
N LEU A 355 -1.58 24.47 -8.91
CA LEU A 355 -2.04 24.47 -10.29
C LEU A 355 -1.24 25.52 -11.08
N PRO A 356 -0.75 25.19 -12.28
CA PRO A 356 -0.06 26.16 -13.13
C PRO A 356 -1.05 27.26 -13.56
N THR A 357 -0.51 28.40 -13.98
CA THR A 357 -1.32 29.43 -14.64
C THR A 357 -1.95 28.80 -15.89
N PRO A 358 -3.28 28.96 -16.10
CA PRO A 358 -3.93 28.48 -17.30
C PRO A 358 -3.26 29.02 -18.57
N ILE A 359 -3.17 28.21 -19.62
CA ILE A 359 -2.71 28.69 -20.94
C ILE A 359 -3.76 29.62 -21.53
N PRO A 360 -3.40 30.61 -22.35
CA PRO A 360 -4.41 31.43 -23.03
C PRO A 360 -5.34 30.56 -23.88
N PHE A 361 -6.65 30.80 -23.76
CA PHE A 361 -7.66 30.20 -24.62
C PHE A 361 -8.65 31.30 -25.05
N VAL A 362 -8.45 31.84 -26.23
CA VAL A 362 -9.18 33.00 -26.75
C VAL A 362 -9.76 32.75 -28.14
N ARG A 363 -9.16 31.84 -28.91
CA ARG A 363 -9.55 31.63 -30.31
C ARG A 363 -10.19 30.28 -30.57
N GLU A 364 -9.42 29.19 -30.39
CA GLU A 364 -9.87 27.90 -30.87
C GLU A 364 -9.15 26.70 -30.22
N ILE A 365 -9.82 25.57 -30.23
CA ILE A 365 -9.25 24.23 -30.00
C ILE A 365 -9.12 23.58 -31.38
N HIS A 366 -7.92 23.18 -31.78
CA HIS A 366 -7.67 22.51 -33.07
C HIS A 366 -7.23 21.05 -32.81
N VAL A 367 -8.03 20.12 -33.29
CA VAL A 367 -7.71 18.68 -33.37
C VAL A 367 -7.09 18.45 -34.73
N GLU A 368 -5.75 18.29 -34.83
CA GLU A 368 -5.01 18.24 -36.08
C GLU A 368 -4.55 16.81 -36.40
N ARG A 369 -5.17 16.19 -37.41
CA ARG A 369 -4.91 14.81 -37.90
C ARG A 369 -4.66 13.79 -36.78
N LEU A 370 -5.52 13.80 -35.82
CA LEU A 370 -5.37 13.04 -34.60
C LEU A 370 -5.75 11.59 -34.80
N SER A 371 -4.81 10.66 -34.45
CA SER A 371 -5.08 9.23 -34.41
C SER A 371 -4.75 8.65 -33.05
N PHE A 372 -5.50 7.63 -32.63
CA PHE A 372 -5.31 7.03 -31.32
C PHE A 372 -5.65 5.53 -31.28
N ARG A 373 -4.86 4.77 -30.52
CA ARG A 373 -5.11 3.37 -30.13
C ARG A 373 -4.70 3.14 -28.68
N TYR A 374 -5.38 2.24 -27.98
CA TYR A 374 -5.13 1.94 -26.56
C TYR A 374 -3.86 1.11 -26.29
N GLY A 375 -3.23 0.55 -27.31
CA GLY A 375 -1.98 -0.22 -27.23
C GLY A 375 -1.37 -0.37 -28.61
N GLU A 376 -0.09 -0.73 -28.68
CA GLU A 376 0.63 -0.84 -29.96
C GLU A 376 -0.01 -1.84 -30.93
N GLU A 377 -0.54 -2.94 -30.43
CA GLU A 377 -1.22 -3.99 -31.19
C GLU A 377 -2.76 -3.82 -31.24
N ALA A 378 -3.32 -2.83 -30.52
CA ALA A 378 -4.75 -2.58 -30.50
C ALA A 378 -5.21 -1.90 -31.80
N PRO A 379 -6.48 -2.15 -32.24
CA PRO A 379 -7.05 -1.48 -33.41
C PRO A 379 -7.10 0.04 -33.21
N MET A 380 -7.04 0.79 -34.32
CA MET A 380 -7.23 2.23 -34.32
C MET A 380 -8.65 2.55 -33.84
N VAL A 381 -8.76 3.43 -32.85
CA VAL A 381 -10.02 3.95 -32.32
C VAL A 381 -10.36 5.30 -32.96
N LEU A 382 -9.35 6.12 -33.20
CA LEU A 382 -9.46 7.37 -33.95
C LEU A 382 -8.39 7.35 -35.05
N ASP A 383 -8.77 7.83 -36.24
CA ASP A 383 -7.94 7.76 -37.44
C ASP A 383 -8.05 9.05 -38.22
N GLU A 384 -6.97 9.85 -38.22
CA GLU A 384 -6.81 11.15 -38.90
C GLU A 384 -7.96 12.13 -38.66
N VAL A 385 -8.46 12.24 -37.43
CA VAL A 385 -9.52 13.18 -37.05
C VAL A 385 -8.96 14.59 -37.09
N ASP A 386 -9.62 15.47 -37.87
CA ASP A 386 -9.20 16.86 -38.07
C ASP A 386 -10.42 17.80 -38.04
N PHE A 387 -10.44 18.75 -37.10
CA PHE A 387 -11.45 19.81 -37.02
C PHE A 387 -11.05 20.90 -36.02
N VAL A 388 -11.78 22.02 -36.09
CA VAL A 388 -11.56 23.20 -35.25
C VAL A 388 -12.83 23.49 -34.42
N ILE A 389 -12.65 23.84 -33.15
CA ILE A 389 -13.69 24.29 -32.24
C ILE A 389 -13.38 25.75 -31.88
N PRO A 390 -14.17 26.72 -32.35
CA PRO A 390 -14.01 28.13 -31.95
C PRO A 390 -14.30 28.35 -30.48
N HIS A 391 -13.63 29.32 -29.85
CA HIS A 391 -13.94 29.76 -28.50
C HIS A 391 -15.39 30.23 -28.40
N GLY A 392 -16.08 29.85 -27.33
CA GLY A 392 -17.50 30.18 -27.13
C GLY A 392 -18.48 29.35 -27.96
N ALA A 393 -18.00 28.48 -28.86
CA ALA A 393 -18.87 27.66 -29.70
C ALA A 393 -19.48 26.47 -28.94
N ARG A 394 -20.66 26.06 -29.37
CA ARG A 394 -21.39 24.88 -28.90
C ARG A 394 -21.29 23.78 -29.95
N ILE A 395 -20.55 22.73 -29.64
CA ILE A 395 -20.25 21.64 -30.59
C ILE A 395 -20.92 20.35 -30.14
N GLY A 396 -21.65 19.74 -31.06
CA GLY A 396 -22.28 18.44 -30.89
C GLY A 396 -21.44 17.32 -31.52
N PHE A 397 -21.34 16.17 -30.83
CA PHE A 397 -20.74 14.95 -31.36
C PHE A 397 -21.78 13.84 -31.39
N ILE A 398 -21.98 13.23 -32.57
CA ILE A 398 -22.89 12.11 -32.79
C ILE A 398 -22.15 10.93 -33.43
N GLY A 399 -22.79 9.80 -33.46
CA GLY A 399 -22.29 8.57 -34.10
C GLY A 399 -22.66 7.32 -33.33
N PRO A 400 -22.52 6.13 -33.92
CA PRO A 400 -22.83 4.86 -33.29
C PRO A 400 -21.97 4.61 -32.04
N SER A 401 -22.43 3.71 -31.16
CA SER A 401 -21.62 3.27 -30.04
C SER A 401 -20.30 2.66 -30.54
N GLY A 402 -19.19 2.95 -29.87
CA GLY A 402 -17.85 2.50 -30.30
C GLY A 402 -17.23 3.30 -31.43
N SER A 403 -17.81 4.42 -31.90
CA SER A 403 -17.22 5.26 -32.95
C SER A 403 -16.04 6.12 -32.51
N GLY A 404 -15.67 6.11 -31.21
CA GLY A 404 -14.52 6.86 -30.68
C GLY A 404 -14.87 8.19 -30.01
N LYS A 405 -16.14 8.58 -29.84
CA LYS A 405 -16.56 9.87 -29.25
C LYS A 405 -15.96 10.13 -27.86
N SER A 406 -16.15 9.22 -26.91
CA SER A 406 -15.62 9.40 -25.55
C SER A 406 -14.09 9.42 -25.53
N THR A 407 -13.44 8.60 -26.37
CA THR A 407 -11.98 8.61 -26.54
C THR A 407 -11.48 9.96 -27.08
N LEU A 408 -12.21 10.55 -28.03
CA LEU A 408 -11.90 11.87 -28.57
C LEU A 408 -12.00 12.94 -27.46
N LEU A 409 -13.06 12.90 -26.65
CA LEU A 409 -13.20 13.82 -25.51
C LEU A 409 -12.10 13.62 -24.47
N ASP A 410 -11.72 12.37 -24.17
CA ASP A 410 -10.61 12.08 -23.26
C ASP A 410 -9.29 12.69 -23.75
N ILE A 411 -9.06 12.72 -25.06
CA ILE A 411 -7.89 13.38 -25.64
C ILE A 411 -8.04 14.90 -25.58
N ILE A 412 -9.21 15.46 -25.90
CA ILE A 412 -9.46 16.91 -25.78
C ILE A 412 -9.29 17.35 -24.32
N MET A 413 -9.71 16.54 -23.35
CA MET A 413 -9.47 16.79 -21.92
C MET A 413 -8.01 16.60 -21.50
N GLY A 414 -7.14 16.12 -22.39
CA GLY A 414 -5.76 15.82 -22.05
C GLY A 414 -5.63 14.66 -21.05
N LEU A 415 -6.61 13.78 -20.93
CA LEU A 415 -6.54 12.55 -20.14
C LEU A 415 -5.75 11.47 -20.89
N LEU A 416 -5.91 11.40 -22.22
CA LEU A 416 -5.18 10.53 -23.12
C LEU A 416 -4.29 11.36 -24.04
N SER A 417 -3.15 10.81 -24.43
CA SER A 417 -2.25 11.43 -25.42
C SER A 417 -2.47 10.76 -26.78
N PRO A 418 -2.58 11.50 -27.88
CA PRO A 418 -2.75 10.91 -29.20
C PRO A 418 -1.54 10.03 -29.59
N SER A 419 -1.79 8.98 -30.39
CA SER A 419 -0.72 8.15 -30.97
C SER A 419 0.00 8.86 -32.11
N SER A 420 -0.72 9.69 -32.88
CA SER A 420 -0.17 10.61 -33.88
C SER A 420 -1.08 11.82 -34.05
N GLY A 421 -0.61 12.88 -34.71
CA GLY A 421 -1.30 14.16 -34.72
C GLY A 421 -1.14 14.94 -33.43
N GLN A 422 -1.92 15.98 -33.21
CA GLN A 422 -1.80 16.81 -32.01
C GLN A 422 -3.08 17.58 -31.69
N LEU A 423 -3.25 17.89 -30.39
CA LEU A 423 -4.25 18.83 -29.89
C LEU A 423 -3.55 20.19 -29.71
N LYS A 424 -4.11 21.22 -30.30
CA LYS A 424 -3.61 22.60 -30.17
C LYS A 424 -4.67 23.52 -29.55
N ILE A 425 -4.22 24.42 -28.69
CA ILE A 425 -5.04 25.49 -28.09
C ILE A 425 -4.43 26.81 -28.54
N ASP A 426 -5.17 27.60 -29.28
CA ASP A 426 -4.70 28.86 -29.89
C ASP A 426 -3.37 28.71 -30.65
N GLY A 427 -3.15 27.55 -31.31
CA GLY A 427 -1.93 27.21 -32.03
C GLY A 427 -0.83 26.57 -31.17
N GLN A 428 -0.95 26.56 -29.85
CA GLN A 428 -0.01 25.89 -28.95
C GLN A 428 -0.38 24.43 -28.74
N SER A 429 0.52 23.48 -29.02
CA SER A 429 0.29 22.07 -28.82
C SER A 429 0.18 21.72 -27.33
N VAL A 430 -0.81 20.92 -26.95
CA VAL A 430 -0.96 20.36 -25.61
C VAL A 430 0.00 19.17 -25.46
N ARG A 431 0.97 19.32 -24.54
CA ARG A 431 1.99 18.31 -24.20
C ARG A 431 1.91 17.99 -22.70
N GLU A 432 2.72 17.06 -22.25
CA GLU A 432 2.74 16.67 -20.84
C GLU A 432 3.03 17.85 -19.89
N GLU A 433 3.91 18.76 -20.30
CA GLU A 433 4.36 19.90 -19.49
C GLU A 433 3.25 20.94 -19.26
N ASN A 434 2.39 21.19 -20.27
CA ASN A 434 1.33 22.22 -20.22
C ASN A 434 -0.08 21.63 -20.09
N ARG A 435 -0.22 20.30 -20.05
CA ARG A 435 -1.51 19.60 -19.92
C ARG A 435 -2.34 20.11 -18.76
N ARG A 436 -1.75 20.29 -17.57
CA ARG A 436 -2.45 20.78 -16.37
C ARG A 436 -2.94 22.22 -16.55
N ALA A 437 -2.20 23.05 -17.25
CA ALA A 437 -2.59 24.41 -17.56
C ALA A 437 -3.81 24.45 -18.50
N TRP A 438 -3.90 23.52 -19.44
CA TRP A 438 -5.10 23.29 -20.25
C TRP A 438 -6.26 22.73 -19.42
N GLN A 439 -6.04 21.73 -18.58
CA GLN A 439 -7.07 21.13 -17.73
C GLN A 439 -7.70 22.09 -16.72
N ALA A 440 -7.06 23.21 -16.43
CA ALA A 440 -7.63 24.27 -15.59
C ALA A 440 -8.86 24.94 -16.25
N HIS A 441 -8.93 24.97 -17.59
CA HIS A 441 -10.08 25.51 -18.34
C HIS A 441 -11.27 24.54 -18.44
N LEU A 442 -11.09 23.26 -18.08
CA LEU A 442 -12.07 22.22 -18.39
C LEU A 442 -12.94 21.85 -17.20
N ALA A 443 -14.22 21.65 -17.45
CA ALA A 443 -15.10 20.91 -16.55
C ALA A 443 -15.79 19.77 -17.34
N HIS A 444 -16.00 18.65 -16.70
CA HIS A 444 -16.57 17.45 -17.31
C HIS A 444 -17.79 16.96 -16.52
N VAL A 445 -18.85 16.69 -17.22
CA VAL A 445 -20.05 16.03 -16.71
C VAL A 445 -20.16 14.65 -17.40
N PRO A 446 -19.72 13.57 -16.73
CA PRO A 446 -19.71 12.24 -17.32
C PRO A 446 -21.13 11.66 -17.39
N GLN A 447 -21.31 10.64 -18.23
CA GLN A 447 -22.55 9.86 -18.33
C GLN A 447 -22.99 9.29 -16.97
N SER A 448 -22.04 8.76 -16.19
CA SER A 448 -22.28 8.27 -14.83
C SER A 448 -21.51 9.12 -13.83
N VAL A 449 -22.22 9.97 -13.09
CA VAL A 449 -21.61 10.87 -12.11
C VAL A 449 -21.24 10.10 -10.85
N PHE A 450 -19.95 10.11 -10.53
CA PHE A 450 -19.45 9.61 -9.24
C PHE A 450 -19.76 10.61 -8.13
N LEU A 451 -20.43 10.14 -7.08
CA LEU A 451 -20.66 10.89 -5.84
C LEU A 451 -19.91 10.24 -4.69
N ALA A 452 -19.19 11.04 -3.95
CA ALA A 452 -18.57 10.62 -2.69
C ALA A 452 -19.64 10.44 -1.61
N ASP A 453 -19.39 9.57 -0.64
CA ASP A 453 -20.22 9.50 0.58
C ASP A 453 -19.93 10.74 1.44
N ALA A 454 -20.54 11.85 1.05
CA ALA A 454 -20.32 13.18 1.58
C ALA A 454 -21.60 13.99 1.42
N SER A 455 -21.63 15.22 1.94
CA SER A 455 -22.78 16.11 1.80
C SER A 455 -23.01 16.57 0.35
N PHE A 456 -24.19 17.11 0.04
CA PHE A 456 -24.44 17.73 -1.26
C PHE A 456 -23.44 18.85 -1.56
N GLU A 457 -23.16 19.67 -0.56
CA GLU A 457 -22.22 20.78 -0.68
C GLU A 457 -20.82 20.31 -1.06
N GLU A 458 -20.30 19.29 -0.37
CA GLU A 458 -18.98 18.70 -0.66
C GLU A 458 -18.95 18.02 -2.04
N ASN A 459 -20.05 17.42 -2.46
CA ASN A 459 -20.16 16.81 -3.78
C ASN A 459 -20.22 17.86 -4.89
N ILE A 460 -20.86 19.01 -4.67
CA ILE A 460 -20.87 20.14 -5.62
C ILE A 460 -19.48 20.81 -5.66
N ALA A 461 -18.88 21.07 -4.50
CA ALA A 461 -17.53 21.63 -4.38
C ALA A 461 -16.44 20.53 -4.39
N PHE A 462 -16.57 19.51 -5.23
CA PHE A 462 -15.70 18.34 -5.26
C PHE A 462 -14.22 18.72 -5.37
N GLY A 463 -13.40 18.17 -4.46
CA GLY A 463 -11.96 18.44 -4.39
C GLY A 463 -11.57 19.73 -3.67
N VAL A 464 -12.54 20.47 -3.14
CA VAL A 464 -12.28 21.66 -2.32
C VAL A 464 -12.34 21.29 -0.84
N PRO A 465 -11.33 21.66 -0.02
CA PRO A 465 -11.39 21.42 1.42
C PRO A 465 -12.62 22.10 2.06
N ARG A 466 -13.26 21.44 3.03
CA ARG A 466 -14.49 21.92 3.70
C ARG A 466 -14.42 23.38 4.14
N ASN A 467 -13.29 23.78 4.72
CA ASN A 467 -13.07 25.15 5.22
C ASN A 467 -12.84 26.19 4.12
N LYS A 468 -12.81 25.80 2.85
CA LYS A 468 -12.63 26.67 1.68
C LYS A 468 -13.81 26.63 0.71
N ILE A 469 -14.89 25.94 1.08
CA ILE A 469 -16.09 25.87 0.24
C ILE A 469 -16.80 27.23 0.27
N ASP A 470 -17.10 27.76 -0.91
CA ASP A 470 -17.93 28.93 -1.09
C ASP A 470 -19.42 28.53 -1.09
N HIS A 471 -20.07 28.68 0.05
CA HIS A 471 -21.45 28.26 0.29
C HIS A 471 -22.47 29.03 -0.58
N GLU A 472 -22.26 30.32 -0.82
CA GLU A 472 -23.16 31.13 -1.67
C GLU A 472 -23.09 30.62 -3.11
N ARG A 473 -21.89 30.35 -3.57
CA ARG A 473 -21.66 29.81 -4.89
C ARG A 473 -22.27 28.42 -5.06
N VAL A 474 -22.15 27.51 -4.06
CA VAL A 474 -22.83 26.21 -4.08
C VAL A 474 -24.33 26.39 -4.30
N ARG A 475 -24.98 27.28 -3.57
CA ARG A 475 -26.42 27.57 -3.72
C ARG A 475 -26.73 28.13 -5.11
N LYS A 476 -25.91 29.04 -5.63
CA LYS A 476 -26.10 29.64 -6.95
C LYS A 476 -26.04 28.55 -8.05
N VAL A 477 -25.00 27.72 -8.06
CA VAL A 477 -24.86 26.66 -9.10
C VAL A 477 -25.88 25.55 -8.93
N ALA A 478 -26.34 25.26 -7.71
CA ALA A 478 -27.43 24.32 -7.46
C ALA A 478 -28.76 24.79 -8.10
N ARG A 479 -29.04 26.07 -8.04
CA ARG A 479 -30.20 26.67 -8.73
C ARG A 479 -30.05 26.59 -10.24
N GLN A 480 -28.88 26.93 -10.77
CA GLN A 480 -28.59 26.84 -12.20
C GLN A 480 -28.71 25.41 -12.72
N ALA A 481 -28.26 24.42 -11.93
CA ALA A 481 -28.39 22.99 -12.26
C ALA A 481 -29.77 22.39 -11.94
N GLN A 482 -30.76 23.21 -11.56
CA GLN A 482 -32.13 22.78 -11.26
C GLN A 482 -32.22 21.71 -10.15
N ILE A 483 -31.30 21.72 -9.17
CA ILE A 483 -31.27 20.76 -8.06
C ILE A 483 -31.59 21.39 -6.70
N ALA A 484 -31.56 22.73 -6.61
CA ALA A 484 -31.73 23.48 -5.35
C ALA A 484 -33.02 23.09 -4.62
N ASN A 485 -34.17 23.08 -5.31
CA ASN A 485 -35.46 22.75 -4.70
C ASN A 485 -35.46 21.34 -4.06
N THR A 486 -34.79 20.40 -4.68
CA THR A 486 -34.65 19.03 -4.15
C THR A 486 -33.80 19.01 -2.88
N ILE A 487 -32.72 19.78 -2.85
CA ILE A 487 -31.79 19.84 -1.71
C ILE A 487 -32.46 20.63 -0.56
N GLU A 488 -33.05 21.79 -0.84
CA GLU A 488 -33.63 22.67 0.15
C GLU A 488 -34.90 22.11 0.81
N ALA A 489 -35.56 21.12 0.18
CA ALA A 489 -36.66 20.38 0.78
C ALA A 489 -36.22 19.36 1.85
N LEU A 490 -34.92 19.03 1.94
CA LEU A 490 -34.41 18.07 2.92
C LEU A 490 -34.13 18.76 4.28
N PRO A 491 -34.27 18.06 5.42
CA PRO A 491 -34.07 18.66 6.75
C PRO A 491 -32.72 19.35 6.95
N GLU A 492 -31.63 18.69 6.48
CA GLU A 492 -30.26 19.18 6.60
C GLU A 492 -29.79 19.94 5.34
N GLN A 493 -30.67 20.10 4.35
CA GLN A 493 -30.42 20.83 3.12
C GLN A 493 -29.08 20.42 2.47
N TYR A 494 -28.19 21.39 2.23
CA TYR A 494 -26.89 21.15 1.60
C TYR A 494 -25.92 20.29 2.44
N GLN A 495 -26.17 20.13 3.75
CA GLN A 495 -25.38 19.26 4.62
C GLN A 495 -25.85 17.80 4.63
N THR A 496 -26.99 17.52 3.99
CA THR A 496 -27.51 16.15 3.88
C THR A 496 -26.52 15.24 3.13
N MET A 497 -26.24 14.07 3.72
CA MET A 497 -25.35 13.06 3.13
C MET A 497 -26.01 12.37 1.95
N THR A 498 -25.29 12.27 0.82
CA THR A 498 -25.79 11.66 -0.41
C THR A 498 -25.79 10.14 -0.36
N GLY A 499 -25.06 9.53 0.58
CA GLY A 499 -24.80 8.11 0.69
C GLY A 499 -23.78 7.58 -0.32
N GLU A 500 -23.35 6.35 -0.11
CA GLU A 500 -22.34 5.72 -0.98
C GLU A 500 -22.78 5.76 -2.45
N ARG A 501 -21.96 6.34 -3.33
CA ARG A 501 -22.22 6.53 -4.76
C ARG A 501 -23.56 7.20 -5.08
N GLY A 502 -24.11 7.96 -4.12
CA GLY A 502 -25.38 8.63 -4.30
C GLY A 502 -26.58 7.68 -4.43
N VAL A 503 -26.56 6.55 -3.71
CA VAL A 503 -27.61 5.51 -3.78
C VAL A 503 -29.01 6.03 -3.44
N ARG A 504 -29.10 7.12 -2.67
CA ARG A 504 -30.36 7.77 -2.27
C ARG A 504 -30.93 8.70 -3.33
N LEU A 505 -30.23 8.89 -4.46
CA LEU A 505 -30.59 9.85 -5.49
C LEU A 505 -31.01 9.16 -6.79
N SER A 506 -31.98 9.76 -7.49
CA SER A 506 -32.33 9.33 -8.84
C SER A 506 -31.17 9.60 -9.83
N GLY A 507 -31.17 8.94 -10.99
CA GLY A 507 -30.19 9.17 -12.06
C GLY A 507 -30.13 10.66 -12.46
N GLY A 508 -31.27 11.28 -12.66
CA GLY A 508 -31.36 12.71 -12.99
C GLY A 508 -30.85 13.64 -11.89
N GLN A 509 -31.09 13.31 -10.61
CA GLN A 509 -30.54 14.09 -9.48
C GLN A 509 -29.00 13.99 -9.44
N ARG A 510 -28.43 12.79 -9.66
CA ARG A 510 -26.96 12.63 -9.76
C ARG A 510 -26.38 13.45 -10.90
N GLN A 511 -27.00 13.43 -12.08
CA GLN A 511 -26.55 14.23 -13.23
C GLN A 511 -26.61 15.73 -12.93
N ARG A 512 -27.69 16.24 -12.31
CA ARG A 512 -27.78 17.65 -11.92
C ARG A 512 -26.71 18.08 -10.90
N ILE A 513 -26.33 17.20 -9.97
CA ILE A 513 -25.18 17.45 -9.09
C ILE A 513 -23.87 17.50 -9.88
N GLY A 514 -23.67 16.61 -10.86
CA GLY A 514 -22.51 16.65 -11.77
C GLY A 514 -22.41 17.96 -12.53
N ILE A 515 -23.54 18.46 -12.99
CA ILE A 515 -23.64 19.77 -13.67
C ILE A 515 -23.34 20.92 -12.69
N ALA A 516 -23.93 20.92 -11.47
CA ALA A 516 -23.61 21.90 -10.45
C ALA A 516 -22.10 21.92 -10.12
N ARG A 517 -21.47 20.73 -10.08
CA ARG A 517 -20.00 20.57 -9.91
C ARG A 517 -19.21 21.23 -11.03
N ALA A 518 -19.62 21.02 -12.28
CA ALA A 518 -18.97 21.64 -13.45
C ALA A 518 -19.09 23.18 -13.41
N LEU A 519 -20.27 23.70 -13.08
CA LEU A 519 -20.52 25.12 -12.93
C LEU A 519 -19.76 25.73 -11.73
N TYR A 520 -19.58 24.96 -10.66
CA TYR A 520 -18.79 25.40 -9.50
C TYR A 520 -17.32 25.64 -9.86
N LYS A 521 -16.74 24.93 -10.80
CA LYS A 521 -15.33 25.05 -11.24
C LYS A 521 -15.02 26.37 -11.98
N LYS A 522 -16.00 27.09 -12.60
CA LYS A 522 -15.80 28.25 -13.48
C LYS A 522 -14.88 27.94 -14.68
N ALA A 523 -15.13 26.83 -15.32
CA ALA A 523 -14.39 26.44 -16.49
C ALA A 523 -14.82 27.24 -17.73
N ASP A 524 -13.90 27.46 -18.65
CA ASP A 524 -14.16 28.11 -19.95
C ASP A 524 -14.69 27.10 -20.98
N VAL A 525 -14.48 25.80 -20.72
CA VAL A 525 -14.96 24.70 -21.55
C VAL A 525 -15.70 23.69 -20.66
N ILE A 526 -16.96 23.41 -20.98
CA ILE A 526 -17.74 22.36 -20.33
C ILE A 526 -18.00 21.23 -21.32
N ILE A 527 -17.71 20.01 -20.88
CA ILE A 527 -17.88 18.81 -21.69
C ILE A 527 -19.00 17.96 -21.08
N PHE A 528 -20.05 17.72 -21.85
CA PHE A 528 -21.19 16.86 -21.48
C PHE A 528 -21.10 15.53 -22.24
N ASP A 529 -20.75 14.45 -21.53
CA ASP A 529 -20.73 13.10 -22.09
C ASP A 529 -22.05 12.38 -21.75
N GLU A 530 -23.03 12.46 -22.67
CA GLU A 530 -24.38 11.90 -22.52
C GLU A 530 -25.10 12.34 -21.21
N ALA A 531 -24.69 13.48 -20.65
CA ALA A 531 -25.07 13.91 -19.31
C ALA A 531 -26.54 14.31 -19.15
N THR A 532 -27.33 14.29 -20.22
CA THR A 532 -28.79 14.57 -20.18
C THR A 532 -29.64 13.32 -20.37
N SER A 533 -29.04 12.15 -20.61
CA SER A 533 -29.75 10.92 -20.95
C SER A 533 -30.71 10.41 -19.87
N ALA A 534 -30.45 10.70 -18.59
CA ALA A 534 -31.30 10.33 -17.45
C ALA A 534 -32.26 11.46 -17.00
N LEU A 535 -32.31 12.58 -17.72
CA LEU A 535 -33.23 13.68 -17.46
C LEU A 535 -34.53 13.49 -18.25
N ASP A 536 -35.63 13.97 -17.67
CA ASP A 536 -36.89 14.16 -18.40
C ASP A 536 -36.77 15.38 -19.33
N ASN A 537 -37.61 15.45 -20.35
CA ASN A 537 -37.52 16.48 -21.39
C ASN A 537 -37.68 17.90 -20.84
N GLU A 538 -38.51 18.10 -19.83
CA GLU A 538 -38.75 19.41 -19.22
C GLU A 538 -37.52 19.88 -18.45
N THR A 539 -36.95 19.01 -17.63
CA THR A 539 -35.70 19.30 -16.88
C THR A 539 -34.51 19.49 -17.82
N GLU A 540 -34.41 18.71 -18.91
CA GLU A 540 -33.37 18.87 -19.93
C GLU A 540 -33.46 20.25 -20.58
N LEU A 541 -34.65 20.66 -21.03
CA LEU A 541 -34.87 21.99 -21.62
C LEU A 541 -34.54 23.14 -20.65
N ALA A 542 -35.03 23.07 -19.41
CA ALA A 542 -34.75 24.06 -18.39
C ALA A 542 -33.24 24.17 -18.07
N LEU A 543 -32.55 23.02 -18.05
CA LEU A 543 -31.11 22.99 -17.85
C LEU A 543 -30.35 23.59 -19.04
N MET A 544 -30.70 23.21 -20.27
CA MET A 544 -30.06 23.76 -21.47
C MET A 544 -30.28 25.29 -21.56
N GLN A 545 -31.48 25.78 -21.24
CA GLN A 545 -31.74 27.22 -21.12
C GLN A 545 -30.88 27.88 -20.03
N ALA A 546 -30.74 27.24 -18.86
CA ALA A 546 -29.86 27.75 -17.80
C ALA A 546 -28.38 27.82 -18.26
N ILE A 547 -27.93 26.83 -19.01
CA ILE A 547 -26.58 26.82 -19.58
C ILE A 547 -26.43 27.89 -20.66
N GLU A 548 -27.47 28.14 -21.47
CA GLU A 548 -27.48 29.21 -22.49
C GLU A 548 -27.30 30.62 -21.88
N THR A 549 -27.77 30.82 -20.64
CA THR A 549 -27.63 32.10 -19.94
C THR A 549 -26.26 32.31 -19.28
N LEU A 550 -25.36 31.31 -19.30
CA LEU A 550 -24.06 31.39 -18.62
C LEU A 550 -23.04 32.31 -19.31
N GLY A 551 -23.31 32.76 -20.56
CA GLY A 551 -22.47 33.70 -21.29
C GLY A 551 -21.99 33.13 -22.65
N ALA A 552 -21.74 34.06 -23.59
CA ALA A 552 -21.28 33.72 -24.94
C ALA A 552 -19.82 33.23 -25.01
N ASP A 553 -19.06 33.42 -23.93
CA ASP A 553 -17.65 33.06 -23.86
C ASP A 553 -17.43 31.59 -23.44
N LEU A 554 -18.51 30.85 -23.08
CA LEU A 554 -18.42 29.47 -22.63
C LEU A 554 -18.46 28.49 -23.82
N THR A 555 -17.37 27.78 -24.03
CA THR A 555 -17.33 26.70 -25.03
C THR A 555 -17.99 25.44 -24.46
N ILE A 556 -18.88 24.83 -25.24
CA ILE A 556 -19.65 23.66 -24.80
C ILE A 556 -19.47 22.51 -25.80
N LEU A 557 -19.04 21.36 -25.30
CA LEU A 557 -18.93 20.11 -26.08
C LEU A 557 -19.95 19.12 -25.59
N ILE A 558 -20.79 18.59 -26.47
CA ILE A 558 -21.89 17.68 -26.11
C ILE A 558 -21.80 16.39 -26.91
N ILE A 559 -21.66 15.24 -26.24
CA ILE A 559 -22.01 13.95 -26.85
C ILE A 559 -23.48 13.71 -26.58
N ALA A 560 -24.28 13.57 -27.62
CA ALA A 560 -25.70 13.29 -27.51
C ALA A 560 -26.12 12.07 -28.34
N HIS A 561 -27.03 11.28 -27.77
CA HIS A 561 -27.77 10.25 -28.47
C HIS A 561 -29.16 10.73 -28.95
N ARG A 562 -29.63 11.84 -28.37
CA ARG A 562 -30.90 12.47 -28.76
C ARG A 562 -30.60 13.70 -29.63
N THR A 563 -31.22 13.74 -30.80
CA THR A 563 -31.04 14.88 -31.74
C THR A 563 -31.54 16.20 -31.15
N ASN A 564 -32.56 16.18 -30.31
CA ASN A 564 -33.11 17.39 -29.68
C ASN A 564 -32.10 18.13 -28.79
N THR A 565 -31.19 17.42 -28.12
CA THR A 565 -30.13 18.00 -27.29
C THR A 565 -29.14 18.85 -28.10
N LEU A 566 -29.04 18.56 -29.40
CA LEU A 566 -28.13 19.26 -30.32
C LEU A 566 -28.73 20.49 -30.96
N ARG A 567 -29.98 20.82 -30.67
CA ARG A 567 -30.69 21.97 -31.30
C ARG A 567 -30.00 23.29 -31.06
N SER A 568 -29.34 23.44 -29.93
CA SER A 568 -28.58 24.65 -29.55
C SER A 568 -27.11 24.62 -29.98
N CYS A 569 -26.65 23.57 -30.69
CA CYS A 569 -25.27 23.48 -31.16
C CYS A 569 -25.08 24.31 -32.44
N ASP A 570 -23.99 25.06 -32.48
CA ASP A 570 -23.58 25.84 -33.65
C ASP A 570 -23.09 24.93 -34.80
N HIS A 571 -22.43 23.81 -34.43
CA HIS A 571 -21.93 22.81 -35.35
C HIS A 571 -21.96 21.40 -34.76
N ILE A 572 -22.14 20.40 -35.62
CA ILE A 572 -22.24 18.99 -35.22
C ILE A 572 -21.27 18.17 -36.05
N PHE A 573 -20.50 17.30 -35.42
CA PHE A 573 -19.61 16.34 -36.05
C PHE A 573 -20.14 14.91 -35.87
N GLU A 574 -20.27 14.15 -36.97
CA GLU A 574 -20.59 12.72 -36.94
C GLU A 574 -19.31 11.90 -37.01
N LEU A 575 -19.03 11.12 -35.95
CA LEU A 575 -17.93 10.15 -35.98
C LEU A 575 -18.46 8.77 -36.41
N ARG A 576 -17.77 8.17 -37.37
CA ARG A 576 -18.03 6.80 -37.82
C ARG A 576 -16.71 6.09 -38.14
N GLY A 577 -16.49 4.93 -37.51
CA GLY A 577 -15.26 4.16 -37.69
C GLY A 577 -13.97 4.94 -37.32
N GLY A 578 -14.04 5.80 -36.31
CA GLY A 578 -12.88 6.59 -35.83
C GLY A 578 -12.55 7.83 -36.67
N ARG A 579 -13.36 8.16 -37.67
CA ARG A 579 -13.15 9.35 -38.56
C ARG A 579 -14.35 10.29 -38.49
N VAL A 580 -14.16 11.55 -38.84
CA VAL A 580 -15.25 12.50 -39.08
C VAL A 580 -15.89 12.15 -40.42
N ALA A 581 -17.08 11.57 -40.38
CA ALA A 581 -17.82 11.13 -41.54
C ALA A 581 -18.69 12.25 -42.15
N TRP A 582 -19.13 13.19 -41.26
CA TRP A 582 -19.95 14.33 -41.67
C TRP A 582 -19.81 15.45 -40.62
N SER A 583 -20.04 16.68 -41.10
CA SER A 583 -20.14 17.86 -40.22
C SER A 583 -21.11 18.85 -40.84
N GLY A 584 -21.86 19.55 -39.99
CA GLY A 584 -22.87 20.53 -40.44
C GLY A 584 -23.68 21.12 -39.30
N SER A 585 -24.71 21.88 -39.65
CA SER A 585 -25.66 22.50 -38.70
C SER A 585 -26.73 21.51 -38.23
N TYR A 586 -27.48 21.88 -37.17
CA TYR A 586 -28.63 21.10 -36.71
C TYR A 586 -29.71 20.96 -37.81
N GLN A 587 -29.94 22.01 -38.62
CA GLN A 587 -30.92 21.97 -39.69
C GLN A 587 -30.54 20.93 -40.74
N GLU A 588 -29.31 20.93 -41.19
CA GLU A 588 -28.78 19.95 -42.14
C GLU A 588 -28.82 18.50 -41.59
N LEU A 589 -28.67 18.33 -40.27
CA LEU A 589 -28.80 17.02 -39.62
C LEU A 589 -30.25 16.50 -39.66
N VAL A 590 -31.24 17.39 -39.47
CA VAL A 590 -32.67 17.00 -39.45
C VAL A 590 -33.21 16.71 -40.89
N GLU A 591 -32.63 17.39 -41.89
CA GLU A 591 -33.02 17.19 -43.28
C GLU A 591 -32.41 15.92 -43.91
N ARG A 592 -31.47 15.29 -43.27
CA ARG A 592 -30.77 14.06 -43.68
C ARG A 592 -31.46 12.78 -43.17
#